data_db652de4933faa294ade80c1aac52c2b
#
_entry.id   db652de4933faa294ade80c1aac52c2b
#
_cell.length_a   1.000
_cell.length_b   1.000
_cell.length_c   1.000
_cell.angle_alpha   90.00
_cell.angle_beta   90.00
_cell.angle_gamma   90.00
#
_symmetry.space_group_name_H-M   'P 1'
#
loop_
_entity.id
_entity.type
_entity.pdbx_description
1 polymer ?
#
loop_
_entity_poly.entity_id
_entity_poly.type
_entity_poly.pdbx_seq_one_letter_code
_entity_poly.pdbx_strand_id
1 'polypeptide(L)'
;MSRALVIGAHGQDGTLLTSFLTARGWEVDGMGKEDLDVCRPDAVKTVLARGYQHIYYLAAYHHSSQDLAVPGERELYEKSSEVHVIGLINFLEGIRSLSPASRIFYAASSLVFGSPAQEPQNENTPFAPLCIYGITKTSGIHLCRFYREKHGVFASSGILFNHESPLRQRKFVIPKIIYSAIAISRGSPEKLHLGDLSARVDWGYAPDYVDAMYRILCLDQPEDFVIATGETHSVQEVVEIVFTALGLDWHDHVVESPSILTRQRTALRGDSSKLHNATGWKPTVGFKQMILDLLEIAQNG
;
A
#
# COMPACT_ATOMS: atom_id res chain seq x y z
N MET A 1 18.91 -1.07 22.18
CA MET A 1 18.15 -0.20 21.27
C MET A 1 17.35 -1.11 20.37
N SER A 2 16.09 -0.83 20.13
CA SER A 2 15.25 -1.67 19.27
C SER A 2 15.64 -1.48 17.82
N ARG A 3 15.77 -2.59 17.05
CA ARG A 3 16.18 -2.56 15.65
C ARG A 3 15.06 -3.02 14.72
N ALA A 4 14.86 -2.30 13.63
CA ALA A 4 13.91 -2.63 12.61
C ALA A 4 14.56 -2.74 11.22
N LEU A 5 14.04 -3.64 10.40
CA LEU A 5 14.39 -3.78 8.99
C LEU A 5 13.19 -3.41 8.13
N VAL A 6 13.38 -2.49 7.18
CA VAL A 6 12.34 -2.08 6.23
C VAL A 6 12.76 -2.49 4.83
N ILE A 7 12.09 -3.48 4.25
CA ILE A 7 12.30 -3.95 2.87
C ILE A 7 11.33 -3.22 1.94
N GLY A 8 11.86 -2.53 0.94
CA GLY A 8 11.11 -1.57 0.11
C GLY A 8 11.16 -0.15 0.69
N ALA A 9 12.25 0.18 1.38
CA ALA A 9 12.45 1.45 2.11
C ALA A 9 12.36 2.71 1.23
N HIS A 10 12.62 2.60 -0.07
CA HIS A 10 12.59 3.72 -1.01
C HIS A 10 11.20 3.99 -1.61
N GLY A 11 10.20 3.15 -1.29
CA GLY A 11 8.79 3.39 -1.63
C GLY A 11 8.12 4.39 -0.68
N GLN A 12 6.89 4.80 -1.00
CA GLN A 12 6.09 5.69 -0.16
C GLN A 12 6.06 5.23 1.30
N ASP A 13 5.55 4.03 1.53
CA ASP A 13 5.36 3.50 2.88
C ASP A 13 6.68 3.22 3.59
N GLY A 14 7.68 2.74 2.85
CA GLY A 14 9.01 2.49 3.39
C GLY A 14 9.70 3.75 3.89
N THR A 15 9.62 4.85 3.13
CA THR A 15 10.18 6.16 3.51
C THR A 15 9.47 6.72 4.75
N LEU A 16 8.13 6.69 4.74
CA LEU A 16 7.32 7.16 5.87
C LEU A 16 7.57 6.32 7.13
N LEU A 17 7.59 5.00 6.98
CA LEU A 17 7.80 4.09 8.11
C LEU A 17 9.21 4.23 8.70
N THR A 18 10.23 4.38 7.86
CA THR A 18 11.61 4.63 8.33
C THR A 18 11.66 5.89 9.19
N SER A 19 11.09 6.99 8.71
CA SER A 19 11.01 8.25 9.45
C SER A 19 10.21 8.09 10.76
N PHE A 20 9.07 7.40 10.70
CA PHE A 20 8.18 7.14 11.84
C PHE A 20 8.87 6.34 12.96
N LEU A 21 9.62 5.30 12.59
CA LEU A 21 10.35 4.45 13.54
C LEU A 21 11.56 5.18 14.13
N THR A 22 12.33 5.89 13.29
CA THR A 22 13.50 6.69 13.73
C THR A 22 13.08 7.75 14.77
N ALA A 23 11.97 8.45 14.51
CA ALA A 23 11.41 9.42 15.45
C ALA A 23 11.01 8.81 16.81
N ARG A 24 10.78 7.49 16.86
CA ARG A 24 10.51 6.72 18.08
C ARG A 24 11.74 6.07 18.71
N GLY A 25 12.94 6.40 18.24
CA GLY A 25 14.20 5.92 18.78
C GLY A 25 14.60 4.50 18.35
N TRP A 26 14.01 3.99 17.25
CA TRP A 26 14.44 2.73 16.64
C TRP A 26 15.67 2.97 15.76
N GLU A 27 16.60 2.01 15.79
CA GLU A 27 17.62 1.88 14.75
C GLU A 27 17.01 1.18 13.54
N VAL A 28 17.01 1.83 12.37
CA VAL A 28 16.32 1.34 11.19
C VAL A 28 17.28 1.08 10.05
N ASP A 29 17.36 -0.18 9.60
CA ASP A 29 18.01 -0.55 8.35
C ASP A 29 16.94 -0.54 7.23
N GLY A 30 16.98 0.47 6.36
CA GLY A 30 16.12 0.55 5.17
C GLY A 30 16.82 -0.04 3.95
N MET A 31 16.17 -0.98 3.26
CA MET A 31 16.74 -1.63 2.08
C MET A 31 15.79 -1.56 0.88
N GLY A 32 16.31 -1.09 -0.23
CA GLY A 32 15.67 -1.13 -1.55
C GLY A 32 16.17 -2.30 -2.40
N LYS A 33 15.75 -2.32 -3.65
CA LYS A 33 16.12 -3.35 -4.63
C LYS A 33 17.64 -3.41 -4.88
N GLU A 34 18.30 -2.24 -4.84
CA GLU A 34 19.74 -2.13 -5.09
C GLU A 34 20.57 -2.61 -3.88
N ASP A 35 19.97 -2.60 -2.68
CA ASP A 35 20.65 -2.96 -1.43
C ASP A 35 20.52 -4.45 -1.12
N LEU A 36 19.38 -5.06 -1.49
CA LEU A 36 19.08 -6.46 -1.20
C LEU A 36 18.21 -7.10 -2.29
N ASP A 37 18.76 -8.10 -2.92
CA ASP A 37 17.98 -9.06 -3.73
C ASP A 37 17.27 -10.05 -2.80
N VAL A 38 15.98 -9.84 -2.58
CA VAL A 38 15.13 -10.67 -1.69
C VAL A 38 14.99 -12.11 -2.20
N CYS A 39 15.24 -12.36 -3.48
CA CYS A 39 15.19 -13.70 -4.09
C CYS A 39 16.41 -14.56 -3.76
N ARG A 40 17.46 -13.99 -3.19
CA ARG A 40 18.68 -14.71 -2.80
C ARG A 40 18.64 -15.11 -1.32
N PRO A 41 18.44 -16.41 -0.99
CA PRO A 41 18.32 -16.86 0.41
C PRO A 41 19.53 -16.49 1.27
N ASP A 42 20.76 -16.60 0.72
CA ASP A 42 21.98 -16.30 1.48
C ASP A 42 22.13 -14.80 1.78
N ALA A 43 21.71 -13.93 0.86
CA ALA A 43 21.69 -12.49 1.10
C ALA A 43 20.68 -12.13 2.22
N VAL A 44 19.50 -12.73 2.19
CA VAL A 44 18.47 -12.55 3.23
C VAL A 44 18.99 -13.05 4.59
N LYS A 45 19.62 -14.23 4.65
CA LYS A 45 20.22 -14.77 5.89
C LYS A 45 21.30 -13.84 6.45
N THR A 46 22.17 -13.30 5.59
CA THR A 46 23.22 -12.35 5.99
C THR A 46 22.64 -11.11 6.63
N VAL A 47 21.54 -10.58 6.08
CA VAL A 47 20.84 -9.42 6.64
C VAL A 47 20.19 -9.78 7.97
N LEU A 48 19.45 -10.89 8.05
CA LEU A 48 18.76 -11.33 9.27
C LEU A 48 19.73 -11.63 10.43
N ALA A 49 20.96 -12.06 10.13
CA ALA A 49 22.00 -12.28 11.14
C ALA A 49 22.39 -11.01 11.92
N ARG A 50 22.04 -9.81 11.45
CA ARG A 50 22.25 -8.55 12.18
C ARG A 50 21.31 -8.38 13.39
N GLY A 51 20.24 -9.19 13.47
CA GLY A 51 19.28 -9.20 14.58
C GLY A 51 18.30 -8.04 14.56
N TYR A 52 17.06 -8.28 14.15
CA TYR A 52 15.98 -7.30 14.12
C TYR A 52 14.81 -7.77 14.96
N GLN A 53 14.19 -6.86 15.71
CA GLN A 53 12.95 -7.14 16.43
C GLN A 53 11.74 -7.07 15.50
N HIS A 54 11.70 -6.04 14.66
CA HIS A 54 10.64 -5.84 13.67
C HIS A 54 11.20 -5.86 12.26
N ILE A 55 10.51 -6.56 11.37
CA ILE A 55 10.81 -6.64 9.94
C ILE A 55 9.55 -6.26 9.18
N TYR A 56 9.64 -5.24 8.35
CA TYR A 56 8.53 -4.76 7.54
C TYR A 56 8.79 -5.10 6.08
N TYR A 57 8.04 -6.06 5.56
CA TYR A 57 8.16 -6.49 4.18
C TYR A 57 7.18 -5.71 3.30
N LEU A 58 7.64 -4.55 2.81
CA LEU A 58 6.85 -3.62 1.99
C LEU A 58 7.24 -3.70 0.51
N ALA A 59 8.26 -4.49 0.15
CA ALA A 59 8.68 -4.66 -1.22
C ALA A 59 7.54 -5.21 -2.08
N ALA A 60 7.33 -4.59 -3.23
CA ALA A 60 6.33 -5.02 -4.19
C ALA A 60 6.77 -4.73 -5.62
N TYR A 61 6.46 -5.64 -6.53
CA TYR A 61 6.44 -5.36 -7.95
C TYR A 61 5.04 -4.92 -8.33
N HIS A 62 4.86 -3.61 -8.50
CA HIS A 62 3.56 -3.01 -8.77
C HIS A 62 3.48 -2.48 -10.19
N HIS A 63 2.43 -2.88 -10.91
CA HIS A 63 2.05 -2.34 -12.20
C HIS A 63 0.72 -1.60 -12.09
N SER A 64 0.70 -0.34 -12.51
CA SER A 64 -0.50 0.50 -12.47
C SER A 64 -1.44 0.18 -13.65
N SER A 65 -2.74 0.33 -13.45
CA SER A 65 -3.74 0.24 -14.53
C SER A 65 -3.59 1.32 -15.62
N GLN A 66 -2.69 2.29 -15.44
CA GLN A 66 -2.41 3.36 -16.38
C GLN A 66 -0.98 3.31 -16.94
N ASP A 67 -0.21 2.27 -16.65
CA ASP A 67 1.13 2.10 -17.23
C ASP A 67 1.01 1.76 -18.72
N LEU A 68 1.63 2.59 -19.57
CA LEU A 68 1.54 2.47 -21.03
C LEU A 68 2.21 1.23 -21.62
N ALA A 69 3.25 0.73 -20.96
CA ALA A 69 3.93 -0.51 -21.32
C ALA A 69 3.55 -1.61 -20.32
N VAL A 70 2.55 -2.41 -20.68
CA VAL A 70 2.13 -3.56 -19.87
C VAL A 70 3.00 -4.75 -20.25
N PRO A 71 3.84 -5.30 -19.34
CA PRO A 71 4.50 -6.58 -19.55
C PRO A 71 3.45 -7.66 -19.84
N GLY A 72 3.84 -8.71 -20.57
CA GLY A 72 2.94 -9.85 -20.73
C GLY A 72 2.56 -10.46 -19.38
N GLU A 73 1.38 -11.08 -19.30
CA GLU A 73 0.86 -11.65 -18.04
C GLU A 73 1.85 -12.63 -17.39
N ARG A 74 2.56 -13.42 -18.19
CA ARG A 74 3.60 -14.32 -17.71
C ARG A 74 4.74 -13.58 -17.02
N GLU A 75 5.28 -12.55 -17.64
CA GLU A 75 6.35 -11.72 -17.08
C GLU A 75 5.90 -11.00 -15.80
N LEU A 76 4.66 -10.47 -15.79
CA LEU A 76 4.06 -9.89 -14.58
C LEU A 76 3.96 -10.90 -13.45
N TYR A 77 3.53 -12.13 -13.75
CA TYR A 77 3.41 -13.17 -12.74
C TYR A 77 4.79 -13.61 -12.21
N GLU A 78 5.76 -13.81 -13.08
CA GLU A 78 7.13 -14.18 -12.70
C GLU A 78 7.73 -13.12 -11.77
N LYS A 79 7.79 -11.86 -12.20
CA LYS A 79 8.35 -10.75 -11.39
C LYS A 79 7.59 -10.48 -10.08
N SER A 80 6.26 -10.57 -10.13
CA SER A 80 5.44 -10.41 -8.92
C SER A 80 5.67 -11.56 -7.95
N SER A 81 5.76 -12.80 -8.44
CA SER A 81 6.02 -13.99 -7.63
C SER A 81 7.40 -13.98 -7.01
N GLU A 82 8.42 -13.55 -7.74
CA GLU A 82 9.78 -13.37 -7.20
C GLU A 82 9.77 -12.50 -5.96
N VAL A 83 9.12 -11.32 -6.01
CA VAL A 83 9.11 -10.39 -4.88
C VAL A 83 8.09 -10.80 -3.82
N HIS A 84 6.82 -11.06 -4.20
CA HIS A 84 5.74 -11.23 -3.22
C HIS A 84 5.72 -12.62 -2.57
N VAL A 85 6.31 -13.63 -3.22
CA VAL A 85 6.24 -15.04 -2.78
C VAL A 85 7.63 -15.56 -2.43
N ILE A 86 8.56 -15.62 -3.41
CA ILE A 86 9.90 -16.18 -3.19
C ILE A 86 10.71 -15.34 -2.21
N GLY A 87 10.70 -14.00 -2.38
CA GLY A 87 11.36 -13.11 -1.43
C GLY A 87 10.79 -13.25 -0.01
N LEU A 88 9.46 -13.27 0.13
CA LEU A 88 8.81 -13.44 1.43
C LEU A 88 9.16 -14.77 2.09
N ILE A 89 9.15 -15.89 1.35
CA ILE A 89 9.47 -17.20 1.92
C ILE A 89 10.92 -17.28 2.40
N ASN A 90 11.86 -16.59 1.72
CA ASN A 90 13.25 -16.49 2.17
C ASN A 90 13.35 -15.79 3.55
N PHE A 91 12.55 -14.74 3.78
CA PHE A 91 12.48 -14.09 5.10
C PHE A 91 11.84 -15.00 6.14
N LEU A 92 10.71 -15.63 5.84
CA LEU A 92 10.02 -16.53 6.78
C LEU A 92 10.89 -17.72 7.20
N GLU A 93 11.61 -18.35 6.26
CA GLU A 93 12.59 -19.43 6.55
C GLU A 93 13.79 -18.91 7.33
N GLY A 94 14.29 -17.72 6.96
CA GLY A 94 15.39 -17.08 7.67
C GLY A 94 15.02 -16.75 9.12
N ILE A 95 13.82 -16.18 9.35
CA ILE A 95 13.30 -15.90 10.69
C ILE A 95 13.17 -17.18 11.49
N ARG A 96 12.51 -18.20 10.92
CA ARG A 96 12.35 -19.51 11.57
C ARG A 96 13.68 -20.13 12.05
N SER A 97 14.72 -20.00 11.25
CA SER A 97 15.99 -20.69 11.50
C SER A 97 17.04 -19.88 12.26
N LEU A 98 17.05 -18.55 12.08
CA LEU A 98 18.12 -17.67 12.60
C LEU A 98 17.68 -16.66 13.63
N SER A 99 16.42 -16.20 13.57
CA SER A 99 15.92 -15.12 14.41
C SER A 99 14.46 -15.34 14.85
N PRO A 100 14.15 -16.47 15.53
CA PRO A 100 12.76 -16.86 15.84
C PRO A 100 12.00 -15.87 16.73
N ALA A 101 12.69 -14.92 17.36
CA ALA A 101 12.07 -13.84 18.13
C ALA A 101 11.70 -12.62 17.27
N SER A 102 12.13 -12.57 15.99
CA SER A 102 11.77 -11.47 15.09
C SER A 102 10.31 -11.55 14.69
N ARG A 103 9.68 -10.38 14.54
CA ARG A 103 8.30 -10.21 14.12
C ARG A 103 8.28 -9.64 12.70
N ILE A 104 7.53 -10.25 11.79
CA ILE A 104 7.43 -9.78 10.41
C ILE A 104 6.02 -9.29 10.09
N PHE A 105 5.94 -8.09 9.47
CA PHE A 105 4.76 -7.54 8.85
C PHE A 105 4.85 -7.69 7.33
N TYR A 106 3.85 -8.28 6.71
CA TYR A 106 3.71 -8.38 5.27
C TYR A 106 2.66 -7.39 4.74
N ALA A 107 3.06 -6.50 3.85
CA ALA A 107 2.15 -5.58 3.18
C ALA A 107 1.40 -6.31 2.06
N ALA A 108 0.16 -6.68 2.32
CA ALA A 108 -0.79 -7.20 1.33
C ALA A 108 -1.57 -6.04 0.67
N SER A 109 -2.70 -6.33 0.04
CA SER A 109 -3.48 -5.32 -0.69
C SER A 109 -4.96 -5.69 -0.73
N SER A 110 -5.86 -4.71 -0.73
CA SER A 110 -7.30 -4.89 -0.95
C SER A 110 -7.64 -5.58 -2.27
N LEU A 111 -6.73 -5.59 -3.25
CA LEU A 111 -6.91 -6.31 -4.51
C LEU A 111 -7.01 -7.84 -4.36
N VAL A 112 -6.72 -8.39 -3.18
CA VAL A 112 -6.95 -9.81 -2.86
C VAL A 112 -8.43 -10.15 -2.83
N PHE A 113 -9.31 -9.19 -2.57
CA PHE A 113 -10.76 -9.42 -2.51
C PHE A 113 -11.42 -9.53 -3.89
N GLY A 114 -10.81 -8.94 -4.93
CA GLY A 114 -11.35 -8.95 -6.29
C GLY A 114 -12.65 -8.17 -6.40
N SER A 115 -13.78 -8.87 -6.67
CA SER A 115 -15.14 -8.31 -6.77
C SER A 115 -16.07 -9.01 -5.78
N PRO A 116 -15.96 -8.72 -4.48
CA PRO A 116 -16.73 -9.40 -3.45
C PRO A 116 -18.21 -9.01 -3.52
N ALA A 117 -19.09 -9.97 -3.16
CA ALA A 117 -20.53 -9.73 -3.10
C ALA A 117 -20.97 -8.96 -1.85
N GLN A 118 -20.11 -8.83 -0.86
CA GLN A 118 -20.40 -8.20 0.43
C GLN A 118 -19.53 -6.96 0.65
N GLU A 119 -20.09 -5.95 1.22
CA GLU A 119 -19.43 -4.74 1.74
C GLU A 119 -19.83 -4.51 3.21
N PRO A 120 -18.93 -4.02 4.03
CA PRO A 120 -17.48 -3.83 3.80
C PRO A 120 -16.69 -5.15 3.84
N GLN A 121 -15.47 -5.16 3.28
CA GLN A 121 -14.56 -6.30 3.33
C GLN A 121 -13.78 -6.31 4.64
N ASN A 122 -13.69 -7.47 5.29
CA ASN A 122 -12.89 -7.71 6.47
C ASN A 122 -12.02 -8.97 6.32
N GLU A 123 -11.35 -9.37 7.38
CA GLU A 123 -10.42 -10.50 7.39
C GLU A 123 -11.08 -11.86 7.11
N ASN A 124 -12.41 -11.96 7.23
CA ASN A 124 -13.22 -13.15 6.93
C ASN A 124 -13.77 -13.15 5.50
N THR A 125 -13.67 -12.03 4.77
CA THR A 125 -14.11 -11.95 3.39
C THR A 125 -13.24 -12.86 2.52
N PRO A 126 -13.83 -13.77 1.71
CA PRO A 126 -13.08 -14.67 0.84
C PRO A 126 -12.19 -13.91 -0.14
N PHE A 127 -10.97 -14.39 -0.33
CA PHE A 127 -10.08 -13.86 -1.35
C PHE A 127 -10.47 -14.40 -2.73
N ALA A 128 -10.67 -13.50 -3.71
CA ALA A 128 -11.03 -13.82 -5.09
C ALA A 128 -10.34 -12.85 -6.07
N PRO A 129 -8.99 -12.78 -6.05
CA PRO A 129 -8.24 -11.78 -6.80
C PRO A 129 -8.47 -11.87 -8.30
N LEU A 130 -8.62 -10.71 -8.97
CA LEU A 130 -8.88 -10.58 -10.41
C LEU A 130 -7.65 -10.09 -11.21
N CYS A 131 -6.48 -9.99 -10.59
CA CYS A 131 -5.25 -9.58 -11.27
C CYS A 131 -4.03 -10.28 -10.67
N ILE A 132 -2.96 -10.35 -11.44
CA ILE A 132 -1.68 -11.00 -11.05
C ILE A 132 -1.17 -10.47 -9.71
N TYR A 133 -1.22 -9.14 -9.51
CA TYR A 133 -0.81 -8.53 -8.25
C TYR A 133 -1.63 -9.05 -7.05
N GLY A 134 -2.95 -9.09 -7.18
CA GLY A 134 -3.83 -9.65 -6.14
C GLY A 134 -3.57 -11.14 -5.89
N ILE A 135 -3.36 -11.93 -6.94
CA ILE A 135 -3.03 -13.37 -6.84
C ILE A 135 -1.76 -13.58 -6.02
N THR A 136 -0.68 -12.90 -6.36
CA THR A 136 0.60 -13.07 -5.67
C THR A 136 0.59 -12.51 -4.25
N LYS A 137 -0.15 -11.41 -4.00
CA LYS A 137 -0.38 -10.89 -2.64
C LYS A 137 -1.21 -11.84 -1.77
N THR A 138 -2.21 -12.51 -2.34
CA THR A 138 -2.96 -13.57 -1.66
C THR A 138 -2.06 -14.73 -1.26
N SER A 139 -1.18 -15.17 -2.15
CA SER A 139 -0.19 -16.21 -1.85
C SER A 139 0.70 -15.82 -0.66
N GLY A 140 1.13 -14.55 -0.58
CA GLY A 140 1.91 -14.05 0.54
C GLY A 140 1.16 -14.09 1.88
N ILE A 141 -0.14 -13.76 1.90
CA ILE A 141 -0.98 -13.89 3.11
C ILE A 141 -1.03 -15.36 3.55
N HIS A 142 -1.27 -16.28 2.62
CA HIS A 142 -1.32 -17.71 2.94
C HIS A 142 0.03 -18.24 3.46
N LEU A 143 1.16 -17.75 2.95
CA LEU A 143 2.48 -18.07 3.49
C LEU A 143 2.63 -17.56 4.92
N CYS A 144 2.26 -16.33 5.22
CA CYS A 144 2.29 -15.79 6.59
C CYS A 144 1.44 -16.65 7.54
N ARG A 145 0.20 -17.01 7.15
CA ARG A 145 -0.68 -17.91 7.92
C ARG A 145 -0.03 -19.27 8.15
N PHE A 146 0.50 -19.90 7.11
CA PHE A 146 1.15 -21.20 7.19
C PHE A 146 2.35 -21.20 8.16
N TYR A 147 3.24 -20.20 8.05
CA TYR A 147 4.41 -20.12 8.94
C TYR A 147 4.04 -19.79 10.38
N ARG A 148 3.02 -18.98 10.58
CA ARG A 148 2.44 -18.68 11.90
C ARG A 148 1.90 -19.92 12.58
N GLU A 149 1.03 -20.66 11.88
CA GLU A 149 0.33 -21.81 12.44
C GLU A 149 1.23 -23.03 12.61
N LYS A 150 2.07 -23.33 11.61
CA LYS A 150 2.89 -24.55 11.61
C LYS A 150 4.24 -24.37 12.29
N HIS A 151 4.83 -23.20 12.26
CA HIS A 151 6.20 -22.97 12.69
C HIS A 151 6.34 -21.95 13.83
N GLY A 152 5.24 -21.34 14.27
CA GLY A 152 5.25 -20.36 15.35
C GLY A 152 5.97 -19.06 15.00
N VAL A 153 6.16 -18.77 13.71
CA VAL A 153 6.76 -17.50 13.27
C VAL A 153 5.76 -16.37 13.52
N PHE A 154 6.21 -15.30 14.18
CA PHE A 154 5.38 -14.11 14.34
C PHE A 154 5.25 -13.38 12.99
N ALA A 155 4.30 -13.79 12.17
CA ALA A 155 4.03 -13.24 10.85
C ALA A 155 2.62 -12.68 10.77
N SER A 156 2.50 -11.35 10.62
CA SER A 156 1.23 -10.63 10.46
C SER A 156 1.11 -10.06 9.06
N SER A 157 -0.09 -10.06 8.49
CA SER A 157 -0.37 -9.43 7.21
C SER A 157 -1.29 -8.23 7.38
N GLY A 158 -0.93 -7.09 6.76
CA GLY A 158 -1.82 -5.95 6.61
C GLY A 158 -2.46 -5.93 5.22
N ILE A 159 -3.78 -6.03 5.14
CA ILE A 159 -4.54 -5.91 3.89
C ILE A 159 -4.81 -4.42 3.67
N LEU A 160 -3.89 -3.77 2.96
CA LEU A 160 -3.87 -2.33 2.79
C LEU A 160 -4.88 -1.89 1.73
N PHE A 161 -5.75 -0.96 2.07
CA PHE A 161 -6.55 -0.21 1.12
C PHE A 161 -5.74 0.95 0.54
N ASN A 162 -6.28 1.70 -0.41
CA ASN A 162 -5.53 2.78 -1.04
C ASN A 162 -5.18 3.85 -0.01
N HIS A 163 -3.95 4.37 -0.08
CA HIS A 163 -3.49 5.40 0.84
C HIS A 163 -2.48 6.31 0.15
N GLU A 164 -2.55 7.57 0.47
CA GLU A 164 -1.90 8.65 -0.25
C GLU A 164 -0.97 9.46 0.66
N SER A 165 0.08 9.99 0.06
CA SER A 165 0.99 10.95 0.66
C SER A 165 1.64 11.81 -0.42
N PRO A 166 2.41 12.86 -0.07
CA PRO A 166 3.20 13.63 -1.04
C PRO A 166 4.25 12.78 -1.80
N LEU A 167 4.60 11.60 -1.28
CA LEU A 167 5.53 10.66 -1.91
C LEU A 167 4.87 9.76 -2.95
N ARG A 168 3.57 9.85 -3.14
CA ARG A 168 2.86 9.04 -4.13
C ARG A 168 3.27 9.43 -5.54
N GLN A 169 3.59 8.45 -6.37
CA GLN A 169 4.01 8.70 -7.76
C GLN A 169 2.90 9.40 -8.57
N ARG A 170 3.28 10.35 -9.43
CA ARG A 170 2.36 11.17 -10.25
C ARG A 170 1.46 10.38 -11.21
N LYS A 171 1.79 9.13 -11.51
CA LYS A 171 0.96 8.24 -12.33
C LYS A 171 -0.32 7.76 -11.64
N PHE A 172 -0.45 7.89 -10.32
CA PHE A 172 -1.66 7.53 -9.59
C PHE A 172 -2.70 8.65 -9.66
N VAL A 173 -3.98 8.29 -9.53
CA VAL A 173 -5.11 9.16 -9.85
C VAL A 173 -5.11 10.47 -9.03
N ILE A 174 -4.89 10.42 -7.72
CA ILE A 174 -4.91 11.63 -6.88
C ILE A 174 -3.75 12.59 -7.21
N PRO A 175 -2.47 12.18 -7.22
CA PRO A 175 -1.40 13.07 -7.67
C PRO A 175 -1.58 13.55 -9.10
N LYS A 176 -2.06 12.71 -10.03
CA LYS A 176 -2.35 13.11 -11.41
C LYS A 176 -3.34 14.26 -11.45
N ILE A 177 -4.45 14.18 -10.69
CA ILE A 177 -5.45 15.26 -10.62
C ILE A 177 -4.82 16.54 -10.05
N ILE A 178 -4.12 16.43 -8.92
CA ILE A 178 -3.51 17.58 -8.23
C ILE A 178 -2.53 18.32 -9.15
N TYR A 179 -1.55 17.61 -9.73
CA TYR A 179 -0.53 18.25 -10.57
C TYR A 179 -1.08 18.79 -11.88
N SER A 180 -2.07 18.11 -12.50
CA SER A 180 -2.76 18.64 -13.68
C SER A 180 -3.55 19.90 -13.37
N ALA A 181 -4.30 19.92 -12.28
CA ALA A 181 -5.07 21.09 -11.85
C ALA A 181 -4.16 22.29 -11.53
N ILE A 182 -3.01 22.07 -10.88
CA ILE A 182 -2.00 23.11 -10.65
C ILE A 182 -1.45 23.64 -11.99
N ALA A 183 -1.14 22.79 -12.95
CA ALA A 183 -0.68 23.21 -14.28
C ALA A 183 -1.74 24.06 -15.00
N ILE A 184 -2.99 23.64 -14.96
CA ILE A 184 -4.14 24.36 -15.53
C ILE A 184 -4.32 25.71 -14.85
N SER A 185 -4.26 25.81 -13.54
CA SER A 185 -4.36 27.09 -12.82
C SER A 185 -3.24 28.08 -13.15
N ARG A 186 -2.11 27.55 -13.62
CA ARG A 186 -0.97 28.35 -14.12
C ARG A 186 -1.02 28.64 -15.62
N GLY A 187 -2.15 28.32 -16.27
CA GLY A 187 -2.39 28.65 -17.70
C GLY A 187 -2.06 27.53 -18.70
N SER A 188 -1.85 26.28 -18.26
CA SER A 188 -1.71 25.17 -19.21
C SER A 188 -3.01 25.01 -20.03
N PRO A 189 -2.95 24.87 -21.36
CA PRO A 189 -4.10 24.62 -22.20
C PRO A 189 -4.54 23.14 -22.21
N GLU A 190 -3.76 22.25 -21.58
CA GLU A 190 -4.02 20.81 -21.58
C GLU A 190 -5.23 20.47 -20.72
N LYS A 191 -6.04 19.52 -21.20
CA LYS A 191 -7.14 18.96 -20.42
C LYS A 191 -6.69 17.73 -19.65
N LEU A 192 -7.28 17.55 -18.46
CA LEU A 192 -7.07 16.36 -17.65
C LEU A 192 -7.97 15.21 -18.14
N HIS A 193 -7.36 14.15 -18.65
CA HIS A 193 -8.08 12.93 -19.06
C HIS A 193 -8.09 11.92 -17.93
N LEU A 194 -9.29 11.53 -17.46
CA LEU A 194 -9.54 10.53 -16.44
C LEU A 194 -10.41 9.40 -17.00
N GLY A 195 -10.30 8.21 -16.43
CA GLY A 195 -11.02 7.03 -16.90
C GLY A 195 -12.50 7.06 -16.53
N ASP A 196 -12.83 6.78 -15.29
CA ASP A 196 -14.19 6.70 -14.74
C ASP A 196 -14.27 7.61 -13.50
N LEU A 197 -15.03 8.70 -13.63
CA LEU A 197 -15.21 9.67 -12.56
C LEU A 197 -16.09 9.13 -11.42
N SER A 198 -16.97 8.18 -11.72
CA SER A 198 -17.88 7.57 -10.74
C SER A 198 -17.20 6.47 -9.89
N ALA A 199 -16.01 6.00 -10.29
CA ALA A 199 -15.28 4.95 -9.59
C ALA A 199 -15.02 5.34 -8.13
N ARG A 200 -15.49 4.50 -7.21
CA ARG A 200 -15.35 4.73 -5.76
C ARG A 200 -14.20 3.93 -5.17
N VAL A 201 -13.46 4.56 -4.27
CA VAL A 201 -12.27 3.98 -3.65
C VAL A 201 -12.20 4.41 -2.17
N ASP A 202 -11.83 3.49 -1.29
CA ASP A 202 -11.46 3.78 0.08
C ASP A 202 -10.00 4.30 0.07
N TRP A 203 -9.84 5.62 0.32
CA TRP A 203 -8.55 6.29 0.36
C TRP A 203 -8.24 6.80 1.77
N GLY A 204 -7.08 6.42 2.28
CA GLY A 204 -6.58 6.91 3.55
C GLY A 204 -5.28 7.70 3.43
N TYR A 205 -4.85 8.26 4.55
CA TYR A 205 -3.59 8.98 4.68
C TYR A 205 -2.46 8.02 5.03
N ALA A 206 -1.41 7.96 4.22
CA ALA A 206 -0.36 6.95 4.34
C ALA A 206 0.39 6.96 5.69
N PRO A 207 0.62 8.10 6.37
CA PRO A 207 1.16 8.11 7.73
C PRO A 207 0.29 7.35 8.76
N ASP A 208 -1.03 7.34 8.63
CA ASP A 208 -1.90 6.52 9.48
C ASP A 208 -1.66 5.02 9.25
N TYR A 209 -1.41 4.63 8.00
CA TYR A 209 -1.16 3.24 7.63
C TYR A 209 0.17 2.73 8.18
N VAL A 210 1.23 3.55 8.20
CA VAL A 210 2.49 3.13 8.81
C VAL A 210 2.40 3.04 10.34
N ASP A 211 1.58 3.87 11.00
CA ASP A 211 1.26 3.71 12.42
C ASP A 211 0.52 2.37 12.68
N ALA A 212 -0.43 2.00 11.79
CA ALA A 212 -1.09 0.70 11.86
C ALA A 212 -0.09 -0.47 11.75
N MET A 213 0.83 -0.43 10.77
CA MET A 213 1.87 -1.45 10.60
C MET A 213 2.72 -1.63 11.86
N TYR A 214 3.12 -0.52 12.48
CA TYR A 214 3.86 -0.55 13.73
C TYR A 214 3.06 -1.18 14.87
N ARG A 215 1.82 -0.74 15.09
CA ARG A 215 0.93 -1.25 16.14
C ARG A 215 0.67 -2.75 15.99
N ILE A 216 0.48 -3.24 14.78
CA ILE A 216 0.28 -4.67 14.49
C ILE A 216 1.47 -5.50 14.97
N LEU A 217 2.70 -5.06 14.75
CA LEU A 217 3.87 -5.78 15.25
C LEU A 217 4.12 -5.60 16.76
N CYS A 218 3.44 -4.68 17.43
CA CYS A 218 3.48 -4.55 18.88
C CYS A 218 2.48 -5.46 19.61
N LEU A 219 1.56 -6.13 18.91
CA LEU A 219 0.61 -7.07 19.51
C LEU A 219 1.31 -8.32 20.05
N ASP A 220 0.66 -8.99 21.02
CA ASP A 220 1.19 -10.24 21.60
C ASP A 220 1.08 -11.44 20.66
N GLN A 221 0.11 -11.43 19.76
CA GLN A 221 -0.16 -12.51 18.82
C GLN A 221 -0.18 -11.99 17.36
N PRO A 222 0.40 -12.76 16.43
CA PRO A 222 0.38 -12.41 15.02
C PRO A 222 -0.98 -12.74 14.39
N GLU A 223 -1.56 -11.79 13.68
CA GLU A 223 -2.81 -11.96 12.93
C GLU A 223 -2.80 -11.17 11.62
N ASP A 224 -3.85 -11.36 10.80
CA ASP A 224 -4.08 -10.53 9.63
C ASP A 224 -5.08 -9.42 9.97
N PHE A 225 -4.86 -8.23 9.41
CA PHE A 225 -5.68 -7.05 9.65
C PHE A 225 -5.98 -6.29 8.36
N VAL A 226 -7.23 -5.87 8.20
CA VAL A 226 -7.61 -4.87 7.21
C VAL A 226 -7.19 -3.49 7.71
N ILE A 227 -6.52 -2.73 6.86
CA ILE A 227 -6.14 -1.33 7.12
C ILE A 227 -6.83 -0.46 6.08
N ALA A 228 -7.87 0.25 6.51
CA ALA A 228 -8.79 1.01 5.67
C ALA A 228 -9.44 2.14 6.45
N THR A 229 -10.00 3.12 5.75
CA THR A 229 -10.77 4.19 6.39
C THR A 229 -12.21 3.77 6.70
N GLY A 230 -12.76 2.84 5.94
CA GLY A 230 -14.17 2.45 6.01
C GLY A 230 -15.11 3.35 5.20
N GLU A 231 -14.57 4.33 4.50
CA GLU A 231 -15.33 5.27 3.66
C GLU A 231 -14.84 5.23 2.22
N THR A 232 -15.75 5.32 1.27
CA THR A 232 -15.39 5.38 -0.15
C THR A 232 -15.74 6.73 -0.74
N HIS A 233 -14.85 7.26 -1.58
CA HIS A 233 -15.04 8.51 -2.29
C HIS A 233 -14.86 8.29 -3.78
N SER A 234 -15.56 9.08 -4.61
CA SER A 234 -15.44 8.98 -6.06
C SER A 234 -14.21 9.75 -6.57
N VAL A 235 -13.75 9.41 -7.76
CA VAL A 235 -12.73 10.18 -8.47
C VAL A 235 -13.25 11.61 -8.74
N GLN A 236 -14.56 11.76 -9.01
CA GLN A 236 -15.20 13.07 -9.17
C GLN A 236 -15.08 13.92 -7.91
N GLU A 237 -15.31 13.36 -6.71
CA GLU A 237 -15.13 14.08 -5.44
C GLU A 237 -13.71 14.64 -5.29
N VAL A 238 -12.67 13.89 -5.71
CA VAL A 238 -11.29 14.40 -5.73
C VAL A 238 -11.15 15.59 -6.67
N VAL A 239 -11.69 15.48 -7.90
CA VAL A 239 -11.65 16.55 -8.90
C VAL A 239 -12.35 17.81 -8.36
N GLU A 240 -13.55 17.66 -7.83
CA GLU A 240 -14.32 18.79 -7.26
C GLU A 240 -13.57 19.50 -6.15
N ILE A 241 -12.98 18.77 -5.21
CA ILE A 241 -12.20 19.35 -4.10
C ILE A 241 -11.01 20.14 -4.63
N VAL A 242 -10.22 19.55 -5.53
CA VAL A 242 -8.96 20.13 -6.03
C VAL A 242 -9.24 21.35 -6.90
N PHE A 243 -10.16 21.26 -7.87
CA PHE A 243 -10.46 22.35 -8.78
C PHE A 243 -11.15 23.52 -8.08
N THR A 244 -12.09 23.23 -7.13
CA THR A 244 -12.72 24.28 -6.32
C THR A 244 -11.69 25.04 -5.48
N ALA A 245 -10.72 24.34 -4.87
CA ALA A 245 -9.67 24.97 -4.06
C ALA A 245 -8.75 25.87 -4.91
N LEU A 246 -8.63 25.62 -6.22
CA LEU A 246 -7.88 26.43 -7.17
C LEU A 246 -8.72 27.51 -7.86
N GLY A 247 -10.01 27.63 -7.56
CA GLY A 247 -10.93 28.58 -8.18
C GLY A 247 -11.26 28.25 -9.65
N LEU A 248 -11.20 26.99 -10.05
CA LEU A 248 -11.44 26.52 -11.40
C LEU A 248 -12.78 25.77 -11.50
N ASP A 249 -13.49 25.91 -12.63
CA ASP A 249 -14.59 25.01 -12.98
C ASP A 249 -14.02 23.78 -13.67
N TRP A 250 -14.10 22.63 -13.02
CA TRP A 250 -13.55 21.39 -13.55
C TRP A 250 -14.22 20.92 -14.84
N HIS A 251 -15.48 21.29 -15.10
CA HIS A 251 -16.19 20.93 -16.33
C HIS A 251 -15.49 21.46 -17.59
N ASP A 252 -14.80 22.60 -17.47
CA ASP A 252 -14.04 23.17 -18.59
C ASP A 252 -12.71 22.46 -18.85
N HIS A 253 -12.22 21.66 -17.91
CA HIS A 253 -10.84 21.16 -17.90
C HIS A 253 -10.70 19.64 -17.86
N VAL A 254 -11.73 18.92 -17.40
CA VAL A 254 -11.67 17.46 -17.23
C VAL A 254 -12.46 16.77 -18.34
N VAL A 255 -11.85 15.73 -18.89
CA VAL A 255 -12.48 14.88 -19.92
C VAL A 255 -12.52 13.44 -19.41
N GLU A 256 -13.73 12.90 -19.32
CA GLU A 256 -13.90 11.48 -19.01
C GLU A 256 -13.59 10.63 -20.24
N SER A 257 -12.71 9.67 -20.11
CA SER A 257 -12.19 8.81 -21.17
C SER A 257 -12.09 7.36 -20.70
N PRO A 258 -13.20 6.60 -20.67
CA PRO A 258 -13.23 5.23 -20.16
C PRO A 258 -12.22 4.28 -20.85
N SER A 259 -11.85 4.57 -22.10
CA SER A 259 -10.89 3.78 -22.87
C SER A 259 -9.46 3.80 -22.32
N ILE A 260 -9.14 4.70 -21.38
CA ILE A 260 -7.82 4.76 -20.72
C ILE A 260 -7.67 3.63 -19.69
N LEU A 261 -8.78 3.07 -19.19
CA LEU A 261 -8.75 2.04 -18.16
C LEU A 261 -8.43 0.68 -18.77
N THR A 262 -7.35 0.07 -18.29
CA THR A 262 -6.96 -1.30 -18.68
C THR A 262 -7.75 -2.37 -17.93
N ARG A 263 -8.48 -1.99 -16.87
CA ARG A 263 -9.38 -2.89 -16.11
C ARG A 263 -10.51 -2.09 -15.44
N GLN A 264 -11.69 -2.70 -15.36
CA GLN A 264 -12.76 -2.20 -14.49
C GLN A 264 -12.40 -2.46 -13.03
N ARG A 265 -12.76 -1.54 -12.14
CA ARG A 265 -12.59 -1.70 -10.69
C ARG A 265 -13.95 -1.87 -10.03
N THR A 266 -14.06 -2.85 -9.15
CA THR A 266 -15.14 -2.91 -8.18
C THR A 266 -14.81 -1.97 -7.04
N ALA A 267 -15.80 -1.25 -6.53
CA ALA A 267 -15.64 -0.50 -5.30
C ALA A 267 -15.30 -1.46 -4.17
N LEU A 268 -14.25 -1.14 -3.42
CA LEU A 268 -13.86 -1.87 -2.22
C LEU A 268 -13.88 -0.91 -1.05
N ARG A 269 -14.58 -1.30 0.03
CA ARG A 269 -14.65 -0.55 1.28
C ARG A 269 -14.21 -1.47 2.42
N GLY A 270 -13.14 -1.10 3.14
CA GLY A 270 -12.61 -1.94 4.20
C GLY A 270 -13.33 -1.77 5.53
N ASP A 271 -13.32 -2.82 6.34
CA ASP A 271 -13.71 -2.78 7.74
C ASP A 271 -12.49 -3.04 8.61
N SER A 272 -11.96 -1.97 9.22
CA SER A 272 -10.81 -2.02 10.13
C SER A 272 -11.19 -2.19 11.60
N SER A 273 -12.42 -2.61 11.90
CA SER A 273 -12.91 -2.79 13.29
C SER A 273 -12.04 -3.74 14.10
N LYS A 274 -11.54 -4.82 13.50
CA LYS A 274 -10.62 -5.76 14.16
C LYS A 274 -9.33 -5.06 14.60
N LEU A 275 -8.71 -4.28 13.70
CA LEU A 275 -7.50 -3.51 13.99
C LEU A 275 -7.77 -2.47 15.08
N HIS A 276 -8.88 -1.73 14.99
CA HIS A 276 -9.29 -0.78 16.01
C HIS A 276 -9.42 -1.44 17.39
N ASN A 277 -10.14 -2.55 17.48
CA ASN A 277 -10.36 -3.26 18.74
C ASN A 277 -9.05 -3.81 19.33
N ALA A 278 -8.13 -4.28 18.50
CA ALA A 278 -6.86 -4.84 18.96
C ALA A 278 -5.83 -3.78 19.37
N THR A 279 -5.84 -2.60 18.76
CA THR A 279 -4.73 -1.62 18.87
C THR A 279 -5.18 -0.21 19.22
N GLY A 280 -6.46 0.09 19.20
CA GLY A 280 -7.00 1.45 19.29
C GLY A 280 -6.73 2.32 18.04
N TRP A 281 -6.20 1.72 16.96
CA TRP A 281 -5.90 2.44 15.73
C TRP A 281 -7.18 2.93 15.04
N LYS A 282 -7.13 4.14 14.49
CA LYS A 282 -8.15 4.71 13.62
C LYS A 282 -7.50 5.73 12.68
N PRO A 283 -8.08 6.00 11.50
CA PRO A 283 -7.65 7.10 10.64
C PRO A 283 -7.70 8.43 11.41
N THR A 284 -6.69 9.26 11.24
CA THR A 284 -6.58 10.57 11.92
C THR A 284 -6.90 11.74 11.01
N VAL A 285 -6.73 11.57 9.69
CA VAL A 285 -6.97 12.59 8.68
C VAL A 285 -8.15 12.18 7.80
N GLY A 286 -9.19 13.00 7.74
CA GLY A 286 -10.35 12.79 6.87
C GLY A 286 -10.03 13.04 5.40
N PHE A 287 -10.79 12.43 4.49
CA PHE A 287 -10.55 12.44 3.05
C PHE A 287 -10.36 13.84 2.46
N LYS A 288 -11.30 14.77 2.72
CA LYS A 288 -11.19 16.13 2.18
C LYS A 288 -9.95 16.86 2.67
N GLN A 289 -9.63 16.73 3.97
CA GLN A 289 -8.44 17.36 4.54
C GLN A 289 -7.17 16.79 3.91
N MET A 290 -7.08 15.46 3.76
CA MET A 290 -5.96 14.81 3.08
C MET A 290 -5.74 15.37 1.67
N ILE A 291 -6.81 15.51 0.87
CA ILE A 291 -6.70 16.06 -0.49
C ILE A 291 -6.19 17.50 -0.48
N LEU A 292 -6.68 18.34 0.43
CA LEU A 292 -6.25 19.73 0.56
C LEU A 292 -4.80 19.84 1.01
N ASP A 293 -4.37 19.05 1.98
CA ASP A 293 -2.99 19.01 2.46
C ASP A 293 -2.02 18.59 1.33
N LEU A 294 -2.39 17.56 0.55
CA LEU A 294 -1.62 17.12 -0.61
C LEU A 294 -1.52 18.19 -1.70
N LEU A 295 -2.61 18.94 -1.93
CA LEU A 295 -2.63 20.04 -2.87
C LEU A 295 -1.71 21.19 -2.41
N GLU A 296 -1.80 21.59 -1.15
CA GLU A 296 -0.96 22.65 -0.56
C GLU A 296 0.54 22.30 -0.67
N ILE A 297 0.92 21.08 -0.31
CA ILE A 297 2.30 20.61 -0.41
C ILE A 297 2.76 20.63 -1.88
N ALA A 298 1.92 20.19 -2.82
CA ALA A 298 2.26 20.17 -4.24
C ALA A 298 2.38 21.56 -4.88
N GLN A 299 1.72 22.60 -4.32
CA GLN A 299 1.84 23.99 -4.77
C GLN A 299 3.13 24.64 -4.32
N ASN A 300 3.65 24.24 -3.17
CA ASN A 300 4.83 24.82 -2.50
C ASN A 300 6.14 24.10 -2.85
N GLY A 301 6.11 22.93 -3.46
CA GLY A 301 7.25 22.13 -3.92
C GLY A 301 7.42 22.18 -5.43
#